data_4bf8cb798a6c3f10d7e6f9cbdcfe9777
#
_entry.id   4bf8cb798a6c3f10d7e6f9cbdcfe9777
#
_cell.length_a   1.000
_cell.length_b   1.000
_cell.length_c   1.000
_cell.angle_alpha   90.00
_cell.angle_beta   90.00
_cell.angle_gamma   90.00
#
_symmetry.space_group_name_H-M   'P 1'
#
loop_
_entity.id
_entity.type
_entity.pdbx_description
1 polymer ?
#
loop_
_entity_poly.entity_id
_entity_poly.type
_entity_poly.pdbx_seq_one_letter_code
_entity_poly.pdbx_strand_id
1 'polypeptide(L)'
;MPPRKKKKIVVAVSGGFDPIHIGHVRMFEEAKALGDELVVILNNDHWLAAKKGYAFMPEKERKEVVEGLRAVDRVVITKHKPDDPDRSVCAALRAVRPDIFANGGDRKLDNIPEVAVCREIGCDMVFNIGRGGKVQSSSWLIAKQTGRSEGGTHAVRSAVHRKKGKIKK
;
A
#
# COMPACT_ATOMS: atom_id res chain seq x y z
N MET A 1 28.99 -3.62 34.74
CA MET A 1 27.63 -3.26 34.23
C MET A 1 27.43 -3.96 32.92
N PRO A 2 26.33 -4.68 32.72
CA PRO A 2 26.02 -5.20 31.39
C PRO A 2 25.82 -4.02 30.42
N PRO A 3 26.26 -4.13 29.15
CA PRO A 3 26.07 -3.08 28.18
C PRO A 3 24.57 -2.80 28.01
N ARG A 4 24.14 -1.53 28.11
CA ARG A 4 22.78 -1.11 27.81
C ARG A 4 22.44 -1.57 26.38
N LYS A 5 21.48 -2.48 26.25
CA LYS A 5 20.96 -2.86 24.92
C LYS A 5 20.48 -1.58 24.22
N LYS A 6 21.13 -1.24 23.11
CA LYS A 6 20.69 -0.12 22.27
C LYS A 6 19.22 -0.34 21.87
N LYS A 7 18.36 0.64 22.12
CA LYS A 7 16.95 0.57 21.70
C LYS A 7 16.92 0.40 20.18
N LYS A 8 16.19 -0.61 19.70
CA LYS A 8 15.96 -0.78 18.25
C LYS A 8 15.08 0.35 17.72
N ILE A 9 15.44 0.87 16.56
CA ILE A 9 14.63 1.84 15.82
C ILE A 9 13.65 1.06 14.94
N VAL A 10 12.36 1.22 15.20
CA VAL A 10 11.27 0.59 14.46
C VAL A 10 10.75 1.55 13.39
N VAL A 11 10.78 1.13 12.15
CA VAL A 11 10.24 1.88 11.01
C VAL A 11 8.94 1.22 10.56
N ALA A 12 7.90 2.00 10.30
CA ALA A 12 6.66 1.51 9.71
C ALA A 12 6.43 2.13 8.32
N VAL A 13 5.85 1.35 7.44
CA VAL A 13 5.25 1.79 6.17
C VAL A 13 3.84 1.24 6.08
N SER A 14 2.97 1.86 5.27
CA SER A 14 1.60 1.37 5.09
C SER A 14 1.16 1.36 3.64
N GLY A 15 0.26 0.45 3.31
CA GLY A 15 -0.34 0.37 1.98
C GLY A 15 -1.20 -0.86 1.75
N GLY A 16 -1.85 -0.91 0.60
CA GLY A 16 -2.63 -2.06 0.16
C GLY A 16 -1.76 -3.15 -0.48
N PHE A 17 -0.71 -2.76 -1.20
CA PHE A 17 0.22 -3.68 -1.88
C PHE A 17 -0.51 -4.73 -2.72
N ASP A 18 -1.43 -4.27 -3.57
CA ASP A 18 -2.38 -5.11 -4.27
C ASP A 18 -2.54 -4.71 -5.75
N PRO A 19 -1.82 -5.36 -6.66
CA PRO A 19 -0.68 -6.26 -6.42
C PRO A 19 0.59 -5.51 -5.97
N ILE A 20 1.52 -6.28 -5.41
CA ILE A 20 2.86 -5.78 -5.11
C ILE A 20 3.65 -5.55 -6.41
N HIS A 21 4.52 -4.55 -6.43
CA HIS A 21 5.36 -4.23 -7.58
C HIS A 21 6.72 -3.66 -7.16
N ILE A 22 7.61 -3.47 -8.12
CA ILE A 22 9.00 -3.04 -7.85
C ILE A 22 9.09 -1.72 -7.07
N GLY A 23 8.14 -0.81 -7.25
CA GLY A 23 8.09 0.42 -6.47
C GLY A 23 7.92 0.19 -4.97
N HIS A 24 7.11 -0.82 -4.60
CA HIS A 24 6.96 -1.22 -3.20
C HIS A 24 8.23 -1.87 -2.64
N VAL A 25 8.89 -2.74 -3.41
CA VAL A 25 10.15 -3.38 -3.00
C VAL A 25 11.21 -2.32 -2.69
N ARG A 26 11.40 -1.36 -3.59
CA ARG A 26 12.35 -0.25 -3.40
C ARG A 26 12.00 0.60 -2.19
N MET A 27 10.72 0.90 -1.99
CA MET A 27 10.24 1.63 -0.82
C MET A 27 10.56 0.88 0.48
N PHE A 28 10.37 -0.44 0.52
CA PHE A 28 10.70 -1.26 1.69
C PHE A 28 12.21 -1.29 1.97
N GLU A 29 13.05 -1.38 0.94
CA GLU A 29 14.51 -1.33 1.09
C GLU A 29 14.97 0.02 1.66
N GLU A 30 14.42 1.12 1.17
CA GLU A 30 14.76 2.46 1.69
C GLU A 30 14.22 2.67 3.10
N ALA A 31 12.98 2.23 3.39
CA ALA A 31 12.43 2.30 4.75
C ALA A 31 13.25 1.47 5.73
N LYS A 32 13.67 0.26 5.35
CA LYS A 32 14.52 -0.59 6.19
C LYS A 32 15.85 0.06 6.52
N ALA A 33 16.42 0.83 5.59
CA ALA A 33 17.67 1.54 5.81
C ALA A 33 17.57 2.67 6.86
N LEU A 34 16.36 3.10 7.23
CA LEU A 34 16.12 4.12 8.25
C LEU A 34 16.18 3.59 9.68
N GLY A 35 16.15 2.26 9.89
CA GLY A 35 16.12 1.68 11.22
C GLY A 35 16.52 0.21 11.29
N ASP A 36 16.29 -0.37 12.45
CA ASP A 36 16.69 -1.76 12.75
C ASP A 36 15.60 -2.78 12.40
N GLU A 37 14.33 -2.38 12.44
CA GLU A 37 13.17 -3.22 12.16
C GLU A 37 12.20 -2.49 11.23
N LEU A 38 11.78 -3.16 10.13
CA LEU A 38 10.73 -2.68 9.25
C LEU A 38 9.42 -3.43 9.50
N VAL A 39 8.39 -2.69 9.89
CA VAL A 39 7.01 -3.16 10.03
C VAL A 39 6.17 -2.66 8.88
N VAL A 40 5.56 -3.55 8.13
CA VAL A 40 4.61 -3.19 7.06
C VAL A 40 3.19 -3.26 7.62
N ILE A 41 2.49 -2.14 7.62
CA ILE A 41 1.07 -2.05 7.95
C ILE A 41 0.29 -2.28 6.66
N LEU A 42 -0.24 -3.49 6.51
CA LEU A 42 -0.97 -3.95 5.34
C LEU A 42 -2.46 -3.64 5.49
N ASN A 43 -3.02 -2.85 4.59
CA ASN A 43 -4.46 -2.60 4.58
C ASN A 43 -5.23 -3.88 4.22
N ASN A 44 -6.27 -4.18 5.00
CA ASN A 44 -7.08 -5.39 4.83
C ASN A 44 -7.99 -5.32 3.58
N ASP A 45 -8.68 -6.41 3.29
CA ASP A 45 -9.55 -6.51 2.11
C ASP A 45 -10.74 -5.56 2.18
N HIS A 46 -11.30 -5.29 3.36
CA HIS A 46 -12.38 -4.31 3.53
C HIS A 46 -11.94 -2.89 3.12
N TRP A 47 -10.72 -2.50 3.50
CA TRP A 47 -10.15 -1.22 3.09
C TRP A 47 -9.97 -1.13 1.57
N LEU A 48 -9.48 -2.22 0.94
CA LEU A 48 -9.32 -2.26 -0.51
C LEU A 48 -10.65 -2.21 -1.24
N ALA A 49 -11.64 -2.97 -0.79
CA ALA A 49 -13.00 -2.96 -1.34
C ALA A 49 -13.62 -1.55 -1.25
N ALA A 50 -13.47 -0.87 -0.10
CA ALA A 50 -13.97 0.49 0.07
C ALA A 50 -13.24 1.52 -0.80
N LYS A 51 -11.94 1.31 -1.09
CA LYS A 51 -11.12 2.23 -1.89
C LYS A 51 -11.20 2.00 -3.39
N LYS A 52 -11.18 0.73 -3.83
CA LYS A 52 -11.06 0.33 -5.24
C LYS A 52 -12.27 -0.45 -5.75
N GLY A 53 -13.18 -0.89 -4.86
CA GLY A 53 -14.28 -1.78 -5.17
C GLY A 53 -13.94 -3.27 -5.12
N TYR A 54 -12.68 -3.65 -4.98
CA TYR A 54 -12.22 -5.04 -4.94
C TYR A 54 -10.85 -5.18 -4.28
N ALA A 55 -10.53 -6.40 -3.83
CA ALA A 55 -9.16 -6.83 -3.56
C ALA A 55 -8.71 -7.76 -4.72
N PHE A 56 -7.57 -7.46 -5.32
CA PHE A 56 -6.99 -8.30 -6.38
C PHE A 56 -6.43 -9.61 -5.79
N MET A 57 -5.77 -9.50 -4.66
CA MET A 57 -5.18 -10.61 -3.91
C MET A 57 -5.69 -10.57 -2.47
N PRO A 58 -6.16 -11.70 -1.88
CA PRO A 58 -6.60 -11.75 -0.49
C PRO A 58 -5.53 -11.27 0.49
N GLU A 59 -5.93 -10.63 1.58
CA GLU A 59 -5.00 -10.05 2.56
C GLU A 59 -4.01 -11.05 3.14
N LYS A 60 -4.39 -12.31 3.31
CA LYS A 60 -3.52 -13.38 3.81
C LYS A 60 -2.38 -13.68 2.83
N GLU A 61 -2.69 -13.78 1.54
CA GLU A 61 -1.70 -14.02 0.49
C GLU A 61 -0.79 -12.79 0.34
N ARG A 62 -1.34 -11.58 0.35
CA ARG A 62 -0.55 -10.34 0.32
C ARG A 62 0.41 -10.27 1.49
N LYS A 63 -0.05 -10.68 2.69
CA LYS A 63 0.80 -10.75 3.88
C LYS A 63 1.97 -11.69 3.67
N GLU A 64 1.74 -12.92 3.20
CA GLU A 64 2.79 -13.91 2.96
C GLU A 64 3.80 -13.43 1.91
N VAL A 65 3.33 -12.83 0.81
CA VAL A 65 4.21 -12.26 -0.22
C VAL A 65 5.09 -11.16 0.36
N VAL A 66 4.52 -10.25 1.17
CA VAL A 66 5.26 -9.15 1.78
C VAL A 66 6.24 -9.64 2.83
N GLU A 67 5.85 -10.62 3.65
CA GLU A 67 6.73 -11.26 4.64
C GLU A 67 7.93 -11.99 4.00
N GLY A 68 7.78 -12.47 2.76
CA GLY A 68 8.86 -13.09 2.00
C GLY A 68 9.91 -12.12 1.49
N LEU A 69 9.70 -10.82 1.59
CA LEU A 69 10.65 -9.81 1.12
C LEU A 69 11.75 -9.56 2.15
N ARG A 70 12.99 -9.64 1.70
CA ARG A 70 14.20 -9.52 2.56
C ARG A 70 14.23 -8.26 3.44
N ALA A 71 13.65 -7.16 2.98
CA ALA A 71 13.65 -5.90 3.72
C ALA A 71 12.61 -5.87 4.86
N VAL A 72 11.63 -6.76 4.85
CA VAL A 72 10.50 -6.75 5.77
C VAL A 72 10.75 -7.67 6.94
N ASP A 73 10.63 -7.17 8.17
CA ASP A 73 10.80 -7.96 9.39
C ASP A 73 9.45 -8.45 9.94
N ARG A 74 8.37 -7.66 9.74
CA ARG A 74 7.05 -7.98 10.27
C ARG A 74 5.94 -7.32 9.45
N VAL A 75 4.80 -8.02 9.30
CA VAL A 75 3.59 -7.49 8.69
C VAL A 75 2.44 -7.49 9.68
N VAL A 76 1.72 -6.37 9.75
CA VAL A 76 0.51 -6.20 10.56
C VAL A 76 -0.64 -5.84 9.63
N ILE A 77 -1.72 -6.63 9.66
CA ILE A 77 -2.93 -6.34 8.89
C ILE A 77 -3.81 -5.35 9.67
N THR A 78 -4.33 -4.31 9.01
CA THR A 78 -5.29 -3.38 9.60
C THR A 78 -6.62 -4.07 9.93
N LYS A 79 -7.42 -3.46 10.82
CA LYS A 79 -8.69 -4.03 11.28
C LYS A 79 -9.89 -3.20 10.83
N HIS A 80 -9.84 -2.64 9.61
CA HIS A 80 -10.97 -1.92 9.07
C HIS A 80 -12.19 -2.85 8.93
N LYS A 81 -13.37 -2.32 9.28
CA LYS A 81 -14.65 -3.01 9.10
C LYS A 81 -15.15 -2.82 7.67
N PRO A 82 -16.14 -3.62 7.21
CA PRO A 82 -16.89 -3.29 5.99
C PRO A 82 -17.44 -1.87 6.09
N ASP A 83 -17.30 -1.09 5.02
CA ASP A 83 -17.79 0.30 4.92
C ASP A 83 -17.29 1.25 6.03
N ASP A 84 -16.11 0.96 6.58
CA ASP A 84 -15.48 1.80 7.60
C ASP A 84 -15.24 3.23 7.06
N PRO A 85 -15.77 4.27 7.72
CA PRO A 85 -15.52 5.65 7.32
C PRO A 85 -14.06 6.08 7.55
N ASP A 86 -13.40 5.49 8.56
CA ASP A 86 -11.97 5.72 8.81
C ASP A 86 -11.12 4.84 7.89
N ARG A 87 -10.40 5.48 6.99
CA ARG A 87 -9.46 4.82 6.07
C ARG A 87 -7.99 5.05 6.44
N SER A 88 -7.75 5.65 7.60
CA SER A 88 -6.42 5.89 8.12
C SER A 88 -5.80 4.63 8.71
N VAL A 89 -4.49 4.66 8.88
CA VAL A 89 -3.77 3.60 9.63
C VAL A 89 -3.48 4.01 11.08
N CYS A 90 -4.19 5.00 11.58
CA CYS A 90 -3.99 5.57 12.92
C CYS A 90 -4.07 4.53 14.03
N ALA A 91 -5.06 3.62 13.98
CA ALA A 91 -5.20 2.55 14.97
C ALA A 91 -4.01 1.59 14.94
N ALA A 92 -3.52 1.25 13.74
CA ALA A 92 -2.36 0.38 13.59
C ALA A 92 -1.07 1.07 14.07
N LEU A 93 -0.90 2.37 13.80
CA LEU A 93 0.24 3.15 14.31
C LEU A 93 0.28 3.20 15.84
N ARG A 94 -0.87 3.40 16.49
CA ARG A 94 -0.96 3.36 17.95
C ARG A 94 -0.59 1.99 18.53
N ALA A 95 -0.95 0.91 17.83
CA ALA A 95 -0.64 -0.46 18.23
C ALA A 95 0.83 -0.83 18.01
N VAL A 96 1.40 -0.44 16.88
CA VAL A 96 2.80 -0.73 16.50
C VAL A 96 3.77 0.17 17.25
N ARG A 97 3.43 1.46 17.44
CA ARG A 97 4.26 2.52 18.05
C ARG A 97 5.66 2.59 17.40
N PRO A 98 5.76 2.78 16.09
CA PRO A 98 7.06 2.89 15.44
C PRO A 98 7.77 4.19 15.86
N ASP A 99 9.10 4.19 15.75
CA ASP A 99 9.90 5.40 15.92
C ASP A 99 9.85 6.28 14.66
N ILE A 100 9.70 5.67 13.47
CA ILE A 100 9.60 6.36 12.17
C ILE A 100 8.41 5.80 11.38
N PHE A 101 7.57 6.69 10.84
CA PHE A 101 6.55 6.35 9.86
C PHE A 101 6.98 6.89 8.49
N ALA A 102 7.38 6.00 7.59
CA ALA A 102 7.92 6.34 6.30
C ALA A 102 6.84 6.22 5.22
N ASN A 103 6.73 7.26 4.38
CA ASN A 103 5.72 7.38 3.35
C ASN A 103 6.35 7.48 1.97
N GLY A 104 5.90 6.65 1.05
CA GLY A 104 6.29 6.69 -0.36
C GLY A 104 5.33 7.51 -1.21
N GLY A 105 5.75 7.80 -2.46
CA GLY A 105 4.93 8.49 -3.45
C GLY A 105 4.72 9.98 -3.14
N ASP A 106 3.58 10.51 -3.60
CA ASP A 106 3.28 11.94 -3.60
C ASP A 106 2.63 12.44 -2.29
N ARG A 107 2.72 11.68 -1.19
CA ARG A 107 2.11 12.09 0.08
C ARG A 107 2.84 13.30 0.65
N LYS A 108 2.07 14.29 1.07
CA LYS A 108 2.53 15.52 1.74
C LYS A 108 1.96 15.58 3.15
N LEU A 109 2.59 16.38 4.01
CA LEU A 109 2.17 16.61 5.41
C LEU A 109 0.75 17.17 5.55
N ASP A 110 0.23 17.83 4.51
CA ASP A 110 -1.05 18.51 4.56
C ASP A 110 -2.20 17.48 4.47
N ASN A 111 -3.00 17.42 5.53
CA ASN A 111 -4.25 16.62 5.64
C ASN A 111 -4.12 15.10 5.77
N ILE A 112 -3.05 14.59 6.40
CA ILE A 112 -2.95 13.18 6.73
C ILE A 112 -3.31 12.98 8.21
N PRO A 113 -4.37 12.19 8.54
CA PRO A 113 -4.77 11.92 9.93
C PRO A 113 -3.64 11.35 10.79
N GLU A 114 -2.73 10.62 10.17
CA GLU A 114 -1.57 9.99 10.81
C GLU A 114 -0.61 11.01 11.44
N VAL A 115 -0.57 12.26 10.98
CA VAL A 115 0.30 13.32 11.55
C VAL A 115 0.00 13.53 13.02
N ALA A 116 -1.28 13.63 13.39
CA ALA A 116 -1.69 13.83 14.79
C ALA A 116 -1.28 12.64 15.66
N VAL A 117 -1.48 11.42 15.15
CA VAL A 117 -1.11 10.18 15.86
C VAL A 117 0.40 10.05 15.99
N CYS A 118 1.16 10.34 14.95
CA CYS A 118 2.62 10.30 15.01
C CYS A 118 3.17 11.27 16.08
N ARG A 119 2.60 12.48 16.17
CA ARG A 119 2.94 13.42 17.26
C ARG A 119 2.58 12.88 18.64
N GLU A 120 1.40 12.27 18.78
CA GLU A 120 0.92 11.66 20.03
C GLU A 120 1.87 10.58 20.55
N ILE A 121 2.35 9.71 19.65
CA ILE A 121 3.19 8.55 20.02
C ILE A 121 4.69 8.82 19.95
N GLY A 122 5.11 10.03 19.58
CA GLY A 122 6.53 10.39 19.42
C GLY A 122 7.20 9.75 18.22
N CYS A 123 6.46 9.58 17.11
CA CYS A 123 6.92 8.97 15.86
C CYS A 123 7.31 10.06 14.85
N ASP A 124 8.50 9.96 14.29
CA ASP A 124 8.93 10.83 13.21
C ASP A 124 8.30 10.42 11.88
N MET A 125 7.98 11.39 11.02
CA MET A 125 7.45 11.13 9.68
C MET A 125 8.50 11.42 8.61
N VAL A 126 8.74 10.46 7.73
CA VAL A 126 9.62 10.60 6.56
C VAL A 126 8.80 10.45 5.30
N PHE A 127 9.04 11.31 4.32
CA PHE A 127 8.32 11.34 3.04
C PHE A 127 9.26 11.09 1.86
N ASN A 128 8.67 10.82 0.70
CA ASN A 128 9.38 10.63 -0.57
C ASN A 128 10.39 9.47 -0.56
N ILE A 129 10.12 8.42 0.19
CA ILE A 129 10.90 7.19 0.08
C ILE A 129 10.48 6.39 -1.16
N GLY A 130 11.39 5.61 -1.71
CA GLY A 130 11.20 4.86 -2.96
C GLY A 130 11.86 5.57 -4.14
N ARG A 131 13.02 5.09 -4.53
CA ARG A 131 13.92 5.67 -5.56
C ARG A 131 13.18 6.09 -6.83
N GLY A 132 13.27 7.38 -7.16
CA GLY A 132 12.78 7.94 -8.42
C GLY A 132 11.29 8.31 -8.42
N GLY A 133 10.66 8.50 -7.26
CA GLY A 133 9.25 8.87 -7.17
C GLY A 133 8.31 7.71 -7.53
N LYS A 134 7.11 8.01 -8.04
CA LYS A 134 6.11 7.01 -8.40
C LYS A 134 6.49 6.28 -9.71
N VAL A 135 7.33 5.25 -9.58
CA VAL A 135 7.82 4.46 -10.73
C VAL A 135 6.75 3.51 -11.27
N GLN A 136 5.82 3.09 -10.43
CA GLN A 136 4.77 2.13 -10.77
C GLN A 136 3.57 2.29 -9.82
N SER A 137 2.41 1.78 -10.23
CA SER A 137 1.20 1.73 -9.42
C SER A 137 0.47 0.42 -9.65
N SER A 138 -0.08 -0.16 -8.61
CA SER A 138 -0.92 -1.37 -8.71
C SER A 138 -2.10 -1.14 -9.65
N SER A 139 -2.74 0.04 -9.58
CA SER A 139 -3.83 0.39 -10.46
C SER A 139 -3.39 0.49 -11.92
N TRP A 140 -2.20 1.04 -12.21
CA TRP A 140 -1.67 1.08 -13.58
C TRP A 140 -1.38 -0.30 -14.13
N LEU A 141 -0.84 -1.20 -13.33
CA LEU A 141 -0.58 -2.58 -13.74
C LEU A 141 -1.88 -3.30 -14.11
N ILE A 142 -2.91 -3.18 -13.28
CA ILE A 142 -4.21 -3.78 -13.51
C ILE A 142 -4.89 -3.14 -14.72
N ALA A 143 -4.90 -1.80 -14.82
CA ALA A 143 -5.49 -1.08 -15.94
C ALA A 143 -4.85 -1.46 -17.26
N LYS A 144 -3.52 -1.58 -17.32
CA LYS A 144 -2.79 -2.04 -18.51
C LYS A 144 -3.20 -3.45 -18.95
N GLN A 145 -3.42 -4.35 -17.99
CA GLN A 145 -3.82 -5.72 -18.29
C GLN A 145 -5.29 -5.83 -18.74
N THR A 146 -6.17 -5.04 -18.14
CA THR A 146 -7.62 -5.11 -18.40
C THR A 146 -8.10 -4.17 -19.49
N GLY A 147 -7.21 -3.33 -20.05
CA GLY A 147 -7.58 -2.29 -21.02
C GLY A 147 -8.43 -1.15 -20.44
N ARG A 148 -8.48 -1.02 -19.11
CA ARG A 148 -9.21 0.06 -18.41
C ARG A 148 -8.30 1.26 -18.20
N SER A 149 -8.73 2.46 -18.63
CA SER A 149 -8.05 3.71 -18.28
C SER A 149 -8.35 4.10 -16.83
N GLU A 150 -7.35 4.59 -16.10
CA GLU A 150 -7.58 5.22 -14.80
C GLU A 150 -8.41 6.50 -14.97
N GLY A 151 -9.53 6.59 -14.27
CA GLY A 151 -10.32 7.81 -14.14
C GLY A 151 -11.27 8.10 -15.30
N GLY A 152 -12.32 7.32 -15.41
CA GLY A 152 -13.44 7.64 -16.28
C GLY A 152 -14.57 6.65 -16.09
N THR A 153 -15.68 7.13 -15.54
CA THR A 153 -16.98 6.49 -15.70
C THR A 153 -17.30 6.50 -17.19
N HIS A 154 -16.92 5.46 -17.92
CA HIS A 154 -17.37 5.29 -19.30
C HIS A 154 -17.85 3.88 -19.56
N ALA A 155 -19.13 3.88 -19.99
CA ALA A 155 -19.89 2.76 -20.45
C ALA A 155 -19.12 1.88 -21.44
N VAL A 156 -19.22 0.58 -21.22
CA VAL A 156 -18.78 -0.46 -22.13
C VAL A 156 -19.52 -0.31 -23.44
N ARG A 157 -18.85 0.11 -24.50
CA ARG A 157 -19.33 -0.09 -25.88
C ARG A 157 -18.83 -1.45 -26.37
N SER A 158 -19.70 -2.41 -26.31
CA SER A 158 -19.51 -3.69 -26.99
C SER A 158 -19.62 -3.49 -28.49
N ALA A 159 -18.48 -3.48 -29.19
CA ALA A 159 -18.44 -3.58 -30.64
C ALA A 159 -18.56 -5.06 -31.04
N VAL A 160 -19.76 -5.55 -31.17
CA VAL A 160 -20.03 -6.81 -31.86
C VAL A 160 -19.93 -6.56 -33.35
N HIS A 161 -18.81 -6.91 -33.96
CA HIS A 161 -18.67 -6.93 -35.41
C HIS A 161 -19.35 -8.18 -35.99
N ARG A 162 -20.64 -8.03 -36.37
CA ARG A 162 -21.32 -9.00 -37.23
C ARG A 162 -20.78 -8.86 -38.68
N LYS A 163 -19.90 -9.76 -39.08
CA LYS A 163 -19.64 -9.96 -40.53
C LYS A 163 -20.86 -10.62 -41.15
N LYS A 164 -21.61 -9.85 -41.92
CA LYS A 164 -22.60 -10.39 -42.88
C LYS A 164 -21.85 -10.94 -44.11
N GLY A 165 -21.81 -12.26 -44.24
CA GLY A 165 -21.44 -12.92 -45.47
C GLY A 165 -22.49 -12.69 -46.54
N LYS A 166 -22.11 -12.13 -47.68
CA LYS A 166 -22.91 -12.13 -48.90
C LYS A 166 -22.61 -13.43 -49.65
N ILE A 167 -23.60 -14.30 -49.74
CA ILE A 167 -23.65 -15.39 -50.72
C ILE A 167 -24.19 -14.79 -52.01
N LYS A 168 -23.41 -14.87 -53.09
CA LYS A 168 -23.91 -14.65 -54.47
C LYS A 168 -24.27 -15.99 -55.06
N LYS A 169 -25.45 -16.06 -55.63
CA LYS A 169 -25.85 -17.09 -56.61
C LYS A 169 -25.18 -16.81 -57.95
#